data_0b1f51d7e5b487be13beb9cbb8253bc9
#
_entry.id   0b1f51d7e5b487be13beb9cbb8253bc9
#
_cell.length_a   1.000
_cell.length_b   1.000
_cell.length_c   1.000
_cell.angle_alpha   90.00
_cell.angle_beta   90.00
_cell.angle_gamma   90.00
#
_symmetry.space_group_name_H-M   'P 1'
#
loop_
_entity.id
_entity.type
_entity.pdbx_description
1 polymer ?
#
loop_
_entity_poly.entity_id
_entity_poly.type
_entity_poly.pdbx_seq_one_letter_code
_entity_poly.pdbx_strand_id
1 'polypeptide(L)'
;MLLASINLNKRLGATGARSNVAAWLRGHGVKIVLAQEPFKPADRTPPALAGFAFAGGDGHLAAWVSEDLAAPTVSSPAPWVQRVGLEWLVVLQVHLDAYGGASRTTQLAELAAMATAEMGRPLLICGDFNLAPRPADGLFGEESSACTTEAERTALHQLMRVACLVDTTADEVPVFTFERVFNGKPSRFRCDLALLSDHLTATTTVTADALVRSGPAAFTDHSALLIDLPLTLQEAEPEDVLFALSELTGDGPVAAPARREYQPHKTAMSRQAPSPASRAVTEHLTGPLSIRSILDHGCGRGADVAHYRSAGLDAEGFDPHDDFGWPRPERTGFDLVTSMFVLNVLPDPWQRIQALKDAASFARPGGHVVVVTRSPEEITKAAADGGWSIHHDGFWSSQAKGTFQRGITPGEITALARQAGLQPAADAPVLPLPGVCHAVLTKPSNILDDLHIS
;
A
#
# COMPACT_ATOMS: atom_id res chain seq x y z
N MET A 1 -6.34 -0.13 17.50
CA MET A 1 -7.19 1.09 17.40
C MET A 1 -8.40 0.77 16.55
N LEU A 2 -9.61 0.86 17.12
CA LEU A 2 -10.83 0.45 16.41
C LEU A 2 -11.44 1.63 15.62
N LEU A 3 -11.62 1.44 14.32
CA LEU A 3 -12.39 2.31 13.43
C LEU A 3 -13.75 1.68 13.13
N ALA A 4 -14.76 2.52 12.93
CA ALA A 4 -16.04 2.09 12.38
C ALA A 4 -16.29 2.79 11.03
N SER A 5 -16.53 2.01 9.96
CA SER A 5 -17.03 2.52 8.70
C SER A 5 -18.49 2.09 8.54
N ILE A 6 -19.39 3.07 8.30
CA ILE A 6 -20.83 2.80 8.31
C ILE A 6 -21.62 3.79 7.46
N ASN A 7 -22.48 3.27 6.57
CA ASN A 7 -23.51 4.07 5.92
C ASN A 7 -24.69 4.27 6.88
N LEU A 8 -24.97 5.51 7.24
CA LEU A 8 -25.98 5.88 8.23
C LEU A 8 -27.33 6.30 7.62
N ASN A 9 -27.47 6.27 6.30
CA ASN A 9 -28.71 6.59 5.60
C ASN A 9 -29.43 7.83 6.20
N LYS A 10 -28.68 8.90 6.47
CA LYS A 10 -29.14 10.20 7.01
C LYS A 10 -29.76 10.13 8.43
N ARG A 11 -29.51 9.07 9.19
CA ARG A 11 -30.15 8.82 10.49
C ARG A 11 -29.65 9.72 11.62
N LEU A 12 -28.46 10.32 11.54
CA LEU A 12 -27.98 11.21 12.59
C LEU A 12 -28.80 12.50 12.75
N GLY A 13 -29.66 12.84 11.80
CA GLY A 13 -30.64 13.91 11.95
C GLY A 13 -31.67 13.63 13.07
N ALA A 14 -31.97 12.35 13.39
CA ALA A 14 -32.92 11.97 14.43
C ALA A 14 -32.23 11.72 15.78
N THR A 15 -32.73 12.34 16.85
CA THR A 15 -32.12 12.28 18.20
C THR A 15 -32.03 10.83 18.73
N GLY A 16 -33.07 10.01 18.54
CA GLY A 16 -33.07 8.62 18.98
C GLY A 16 -32.00 7.78 18.28
N ALA A 17 -31.85 7.93 16.96
CA ALA A 17 -30.84 7.23 16.19
C ALA A 17 -29.42 7.66 16.60
N ARG A 18 -29.19 8.97 16.85
CA ARG A 18 -27.91 9.48 17.38
C ARG A 18 -27.51 8.83 18.70
N SER A 19 -28.48 8.69 19.61
CA SER A 19 -28.25 8.05 20.91
C SER A 19 -27.85 6.58 20.75
N ASN A 20 -28.51 5.84 19.86
CA ASN A 20 -28.21 4.45 19.57
C ASN A 20 -26.80 4.32 18.93
N VAL A 21 -26.50 5.17 17.95
CA VAL A 21 -25.16 5.21 17.32
C VAL A 21 -24.08 5.49 18.36
N ALA A 22 -24.25 6.53 19.19
CA ALA A 22 -23.27 6.89 20.22
C ALA A 22 -23.13 5.77 21.28
N ALA A 23 -24.18 5.09 21.66
CA ALA A 23 -24.14 3.96 22.58
C ALA A 23 -23.38 2.78 21.97
N TRP A 24 -23.67 2.45 20.71
CA TRP A 24 -23.00 1.38 19.98
C TRP A 24 -21.49 1.66 19.81
N LEU A 25 -21.11 2.86 19.38
CA LEU A 25 -19.71 3.26 19.23
C LEU A 25 -18.92 3.12 20.53
N ARG A 26 -19.49 3.60 21.64
CA ARG A 26 -18.86 3.47 22.97
C ARG A 26 -18.79 2.02 23.43
N GLY A 27 -19.85 1.24 23.19
CA GLY A 27 -19.90 -0.18 23.56
C GLY A 27 -18.82 -1.02 22.89
N HIS A 28 -18.38 -0.65 21.70
CA HIS A 28 -17.29 -1.29 20.98
C HIS A 28 -15.92 -0.64 21.23
N GLY A 29 -15.85 0.52 21.88
CA GLY A 29 -14.60 1.23 22.09
C GLY A 29 -14.04 1.86 20.80
N VAL A 30 -14.93 2.22 19.86
CA VAL A 30 -14.55 2.88 18.60
C VAL A 30 -13.84 4.20 18.87
N LYS A 31 -12.75 4.46 18.13
CA LYS A 31 -11.95 5.69 18.23
C LYS A 31 -12.17 6.63 17.05
N ILE A 32 -12.44 6.12 15.87
CA ILE A 32 -12.69 6.90 14.65
C ILE A 32 -13.96 6.38 13.99
N VAL A 33 -14.85 7.29 13.63
CA VAL A 33 -16.09 7.01 12.90
C VAL A 33 -15.98 7.61 11.50
N LEU A 34 -16.16 6.76 10.51
CA LEU A 34 -16.15 7.09 9.09
C LEU A 34 -17.57 6.83 8.57
N ALA A 35 -18.36 7.89 8.43
CA ALA A 35 -19.77 7.76 8.13
C ALA A 35 -20.10 8.19 6.70
N GLN A 36 -20.78 7.31 5.94
CA GLN A 36 -21.40 7.63 4.68
C GLN A 36 -22.86 8.01 4.95
N GLU A 37 -23.38 9.00 4.22
CA GLU A 37 -24.71 9.56 4.39
C GLU A 37 -25.10 9.85 5.86
N PRO A 38 -24.26 10.53 6.67
CA PRO A 38 -24.53 10.65 8.11
C PRO A 38 -25.77 11.49 8.42
N PHE A 39 -26.01 12.57 7.65
CA PHE A 39 -27.12 13.49 7.81
C PHE A 39 -27.52 14.11 6.46
N LYS A 40 -28.62 14.84 6.41
CA LYS A 40 -29.06 15.46 5.16
C LYS A 40 -28.07 16.54 4.73
N PRO A 41 -27.69 16.62 3.43
CA PRO A 41 -26.77 17.65 2.94
C PRO A 41 -27.25 19.10 3.20
N ALA A 42 -28.55 19.30 3.37
CA ALA A 42 -29.12 20.60 3.72
C ALA A 42 -28.87 21.02 5.18
N ASP A 43 -28.50 20.08 6.05
CA ASP A 43 -28.19 20.36 7.46
C ASP A 43 -26.76 20.95 7.53
N ARG A 44 -26.68 22.25 7.81
CA ARG A 44 -25.41 22.98 7.82
C ARG A 44 -24.52 22.68 9.04
N THR A 45 -25.11 22.17 10.10
CA THR A 45 -24.42 21.86 11.35
C THR A 45 -24.33 20.35 11.53
N PRO A 46 -23.10 19.79 11.59
CA PRO A 46 -22.93 18.36 11.84
C PRO A 46 -23.56 17.96 13.17
N PRO A 47 -24.28 16.85 13.21
CA PRO A 47 -24.86 16.35 14.46
C PRO A 47 -23.78 16.01 15.48
N ALA A 48 -23.94 16.43 16.74
CA ALA A 48 -23.07 16.04 17.82
C ALA A 48 -23.22 14.54 18.12
N LEU A 49 -22.11 13.83 18.24
CA LEU A 49 -22.02 12.46 18.75
C LEU A 49 -21.33 12.47 20.11
N ALA A 50 -22.03 11.98 21.13
CA ALA A 50 -21.54 12.02 22.50
C ALA A 50 -20.23 11.22 22.66
N GLY A 51 -19.15 11.87 23.11
CA GLY A 51 -17.81 11.32 23.28
C GLY A 51 -16.93 11.39 22.02
N PHE A 52 -17.41 12.08 20.97
CA PHE A 52 -16.67 12.26 19.72
C PHE A 52 -16.68 13.71 19.24
N ALA A 53 -15.52 14.22 18.88
CA ALA A 53 -15.36 15.48 18.18
C ALA A 53 -15.58 15.30 16.68
N PHE A 54 -16.25 16.26 16.04
CA PHE A 54 -16.37 16.28 14.59
C PHE A 54 -15.01 16.64 13.97
N ALA A 55 -14.48 15.75 13.12
CA ALA A 55 -13.18 15.94 12.51
C ALA A 55 -13.27 16.62 11.13
N GLY A 56 -14.39 16.48 10.41
CA GLY A 56 -14.60 17.10 9.11
C GLY A 56 -15.57 16.34 8.22
N GLY A 57 -16.00 17.01 7.13
CA GLY A 57 -16.90 16.41 6.13
C GLY A 57 -18.24 17.13 6.02
N ASP A 58 -19.20 16.46 5.41
CA ASP A 58 -20.54 16.99 5.12
C ASP A 58 -21.63 15.89 5.23
N GLY A 59 -22.80 16.15 4.63
CA GLY A 59 -23.90 15.17 4.63
C GLY A 59 -23.70 13.94 3.76
N HIS A 60 -22.64 13.88 2.95
CA HIS A 60 -22.30 12.72 2.14
C HIS A 60 -21.24 11.84 2.83
N LEU A 61 -20.17 12.48 3.28
CA LEU A 61 -19.06 11.82 3.97
C LEU A 61 -18.62 12.68 5.16
N ALA A 62 -18.53 12.08 6.34
CA ALA A 62 -18.07 12.78 7.51
C ALA A 62 -17.29 11.85 8.45
N ALA A 63 -16.39 12.46 9.22
CA ALA A 63 -15.58 11.75 10.21
C ALA A 63 -15.74 12.39 11.59
N TRP A 64 -15.79 11.53 12.60
CA TRP A 64 -15.69 11.90 14.01
C TRP A 64 -14.56 11.14 14.66
N VAL A 65 -13.92 11.76 15.63
CA VAL A 65 -12.82 11.17 16.38
C VAL A 65 -13.15 11.19 17.86
N SER A 66 -12.80 10.16 18.60
CA SER A 66 -12.92 10.12 20.06
C SER A 66 -12.15 11.29 20.69
N GLU A 67 -12.74 11.93 21.70
CA GLU A 67 -12.18 13.13 22.33
C GLU A 67 -10.82 12.92 22.99
N ASP A 68 -10.43 11.67 23.24
CA ASP A 68 -9.13 11.26 23.79
C ASP A 68 -8.04 11.02 22.71
N LEU A 69 -8.38 11.20 21.43
CA LEU A 69 -7.45 11.00 20.32
C LEU A 69 -7.07 12.34 19.66
N ALA A 70 -5.83 12.45 19.20
CA ALA A 70 -5.41 13.61 18.43
C ALA A 70 -6.26 13.76 17.15
N ALA A 71 -6.64 14.99 16.82
CA ALA A 71 -7.45 15.26 15.65
C ALA A 71 -6.72 14.88 14.35
N PRO A 72 -7.31 14.06 13.47
CA PRO A 72 -6.74 13.74 12.18
C PRO A 72 -6.81 14.95 11.23
N THR A 73 -6.01 14.93 10.17
CA THR A 73 -6.21 15.83 9.04
C THR A 73 -7.33 15.30 8.15
N VAL A 74 -8.30 16.13 7.80
CA VAL A 74 -9.43 15.73 6.95
C VAL A 74 -9.51 16.64 5.74
N SER A 75 -9.66 16.05 4.55
CA SER A 75 -9.90 16.75 3.29
C SER A 75 -10.84 15.94 2.40
N SER A 76 -11.49 16.60 1.45
CA SER A 76 -12.40 15.93 0.49
C SER A 76 -11.92 16.18 -0.93
N PRO A 77 -11.05 15.31 -1.47
CA PRO A 77 -10.54 15.45 -2.84
C PRO A 77 -11.63 15.43 -3.93
N ALA A 78 -12.75 14.72 -3.65
CA ALA A 78 -13.96 14.72 -4.46
C ALA A 78 -15.20 14.54 -3.55
N PRO A 79 -16.43 14.87 -4.00
CA PRO A 79 -17.63 14.76 -3.16
C PRO A 79 -17.91 13.34 -2.63
N TRP A 80 -17.41 12.32 -3.29
CA TRP A 80 -17.60 10.90 -3.00
C TRP A 80 -16.40 10.25 -2.31
N VAL A 81 -15.32 11.00 -2.02
CA VAL A 81 -14.15 10.53 -1.28
C VAL A 81 -13.69 11.54 -0.25
N GLN A 82 -13.45 11.07 0.96
CA GLN A 82 -12.86 11.84 2.05
C GLN A 82 -11.55 11.19 2.47
N ARG A 83 -10.49 11.99 2.54
CA ARG A 83 -9.18 11.59 3.03
C ARG A 83 -9.04 11.96 4.50
N VAL A 84 -8.78 10.97 5.34
CA VAL A 84 -8.49 11.14 6.77
C VAL A 84 -7.05 10.71 7.01
N GLY A 85 -6.20 11.66 7.34
CA GLY A 85 -4.77 11.45 7.58
C GLY A 85 -4.46 11.35 9.06
N LEU A 86 -4.00 10.20 9.50
CA LEU A 86 -3.37 9.97 10.79
C LEU A 86 -1.85 10.05 10.62
N GLU A 87 -1.10 10.11 11.72
CA GLU A 87 0.36 10.19 11.68
C GLU A 87 0.97 9.05 10.86
N TRP A 88 0.49 7.84 11.07
CA TRP A 88 1.04 6.60 10.49
C TRP A 88 0.15 5.94 9.41
N LEU A 89 -1.10 6.41 9.20
CA LEU A 89 -2.09 5.80 8.31
C LEU A 89 -2.82 6.86 7.50
N VAL A 90 -3.11 6.56 6.24
CA VAL A 90 -4.09 7.29 5.44
C VAL A 90 -5.33 6.44 5.27
N VAL A 91 -6.50 7.04 5.49
CA VAL A 91 -7.78 6.43 5.17
C VAL A 91 -8.44 7.23 4.05
N LEU A 92 -8.85 6.53 2.99
CA LEU A 92 -9.75 7.06 1.97
C LEU A 92 -11.14 6.46 2.24
N GLN A 93 -12.01 7.26 2.85
CA GLN A 93 -13.40 6.90 3.01
C GLN A 93 -14.15 7.19 1.73
N VAL A 94 -14.97 6.25 1.24
CA VAL A 94 -15.70 6.38 -0.02
C VAL A 94 -17.19 6.15 0.12
N HIS A 95 -17.96 6.81 -0.77
CA HIS A 95 -19.36 6.52 -1.04
C HIS A 95 -19.56 6.69 -2.55
N LEU A 96 -19.49 5.57 -3.29
CA LEU A 96 -19.57 5.59 -4.75
C LEU A 96 -21.04 5.71 -5.21
N ASP A 97 -21.21 6.06 -6.49
CA ASP A 97 -22.52 6.28 -7.10
C ASP A 97 -23.43 5.03 -6.97
N ALA A 98 -24.60 5.20 -6.38
CA ALA A 98 -25.57 4.13 -6.17
C ALA A 98 -26.20 3.62 -7.48
N TYR A 99 -26.23 4.44 -8.53
CA TYR A 99 -26.87 4.10 -9.80
C TYR A 99 -25.97 3.34 -10.77
N GLY A 100 -24.66 3.31 -10.51
CA GLY A 100 -23.74 2.42 -11.21
C GLY A 100 -23.27 2.87 -12.60
N GLY A 101 -22.72 1.92 -13.33
CA GLY A 101 -22.30 2.10 -14.72
C GLY A 101 -21.04 2.96 -14.89
N ALA A 102 -21.03 3.82 -15.90
CA ALA A 102 -19.87 4.64 -16.27
C ALA A 102 -19.40 5.56 -15.14
N SER A 103 -20.29 6.04 -14.27
CA SER A 103 -19.95 6.90 -13.13
C SER A 103 -19.06 6.16 -12.13
N ARG A 104 -19.44 4.97 -11.65
CA ARG A 104 -18.62 4.17 -10.71
C ARG A 104 -17.30 3.74 -11.33
N THR A 105 -17.29 3.36 -12.60
CA THR A 105 -16.03 3.01 -13.29
C THR A 105 -15.05 4.18 -13.32
N THR A 106 -15.54 5.39 -13.57
CA THR A 106 -14.73 6.62 -13.52
C THR A 106 -14.24 6.90 -12.10
N GLN A 107 -15.13 6.82 -11.11
CA GLN A 107 -14.78 7.00 -9.69
C GLN A 107 -13.70 6.00 -9.24
N LEU A 108 -13.79 4.74 -9.65
CA LEU A 108 -12.78 3.72 -9.33
C LEU A 108 -11.43 4.01 -9.98
N ALA A 109 -11.41 4.56 -11.22
CA ALA A 109 -10.17 4.97 -11.88
C ALA A 109 -9.53 6.18 -11.19
N GLU A 110 -10.32 7.18 -10.79
CA GLU A 110 -9.86 8.34 -10.03
C GLU A 110 -9.36 7.91 -8.64
N LEU A 111 -10.06 7.00 -7.96
CA LEU A 111 -9.66 6.44 -6.66
C LEU A 111 -8.33 5.68 -6.78
N ALA A 112 -8.11 4.96 -7.89
CA ALA A 112 -6.84 4.29 -8.16
C ALA A 112 -5.67 5.29 -8.27
N ALA A 113 -5.89 6.44 -8.91
CA ALA A 113 -4.90 7.50 -8.99
C ALA A 113 -4.62 8.12 -7.61
N MET A 114 -5.67 8.38 -6.80
CA MET A 114 -5.53 8.88 -5.42
C MET A 114 -4.78 7.88 -4.54
N ALA A 115 -5.14 6.60 -4.59
CA ALA A 115 -4.49 5.54 -3.82
C ALA A 115 -3.02 5.39 -4.23
N THR A 116 -2.70 5.50 -5.52
CA THR A 116 -1.32 5.47 -6.01
C THR A 116 -0.50 6.66 -5.51
N ALA A 117 -1.12 7.84 -5.35
CA ALA A 117 -0.45 9.01 -4.78
C ALA A 117 -0.12 8.87 -3.29
N GLU A 118 -0.82 8.01 -2.57
CA GLU A 118 -0.55 7.68 -1.15
C GLU A 118 0.38 6.46 -0.98
N MET A 119 0.86 5.87 -2.08
CA MET A 119 1.82 4.74 -1.99
C MET A 119 3.04 5.12 -1.17
N GLY A 120 3.48 4.20 -0.31
CA GLY A 120 4.55 4.44 0.66
C GLY A 120 4.07 4.80 2.05
N ARG A 121 2.76 4.90 2.25
CA ARG A 121 2.11 5.01 3.55
C ARG A 121 1.13 3.86 3.73
N PRO A 122 0.92 3.37 4.97
CA PRO A 122 -0.19 2.48 5.25
C PRO A 122 -1.50 3.10 4.75
N LEU A 123 -2.26 2.34 3.95
CA LEU A 123 -3.48 2.81 3.30
C LEU A 123 -4.64 1.87 3.62
N LEU A 124 -5.74 2.46 4.06
CA LEU A 124 -7.05 1.83 4.15
C LEU A 124 -8.02 2.57 3.23
N ILE A 125 -8.71 1.85 2.35
CA ILE A 125 -9.85 2.39 1.62
C ILE A 125 -11.09 1.66 2.13
N CYS A 126 -12.05 2.38 2.69
CA CYS A 126 -13.26 1.77 3.21
C CYS A 126 -14.50 2.63 2.98
N GLY A 127 -15.67 2.01 3.02
CA GLY A 127 -16.94 2.68 2.86
C GLY A 127 -17.92 1.91 2.00
N ASP A 128 -18.97 2.60 1.56
CA ASP A 128 -19.98 2.05 0.66
C ASP A 128 -19.55 2.23 -0.81
N PHE A 129 -19.15 1.13 -1.42
CA PHE A 129 -18.76 1.09 -2.82
C PHE A 129 -19.96 0.96 -3.76
N ASN A 130 -21.16 0.70 -3.23
CA ASN A 130 -22.38 0.50 -4.00
C ASN A 130 -22.25 -0.53 -5.13
N LEU A 131 -21.30 -1.47 -5.03
CA LEU A 131 -21.06 -2.54 -5.99
C LEU A 131 -20.74 -3.86 -5.28
N ALA A 132 -20.99 -4.96 -5.97
CA ALA A 132 -20.66 -6.32 -5.55
C ALA A 132 -19.32 -6.72 -6.19
N PRO A 133 -18.22 -6.94 -5.42
CA PRO A 133 -16.91 -7.30 -5.97
C PRO A 133 -16.92 -8.59 -6.80
N ARG A 134 -17.70 -9.59 -6.36
CA ARG A 134 -17.88 -10.86 -7.08
C ARG A 134 -19.36 -11.04 -7.45
N PRO A 135 -19.72 -11.86 -8.45
CA PRO A 135 -21.11 -12.17 -8.75
C PRO A 135 -21.90 -12.71 -7.54
N ALA A 136 -21.27 -13.49 -6.66
CA ALA A 136 -21.89 -14.02 -5.45
C ALA A 136 -22.12 -12.95 -4.35
N ASP A 137 -21.42 -11.82 -4.41
CA ASP A 137 -21.53 -10.72 -3.43
C ASP A 137 -22.75 -9.81 -3.68
N GLY A 138 -23.50 -10.02 -4.77
CA GLY A 138 -24.72 -9.27 -5.07
C GLY A 138 -25.79 -10.18 -5.64
N LEU A 139 -26.89 -10.37 -4.90
CA LEU A 139 -27.98 -11.27 -5.27
C LEU A 139 -29.30 -10.53 -5.37
N PHE A 140 -30.14 -10.96 -6.33
CA PHE A 140 -31.54 -10.60 -6.44
C PHE A 140 -32.39 -11.88 -6.47
N GLY A 141 -33.01 -12.21 -5.35
CA GLY A 141 -33.48 -13.57 -5.11
C GLY A 141 -32.28 -14.53 -4.94
N GLU A 142 -32.20 -15.55 -5.80
CA GLU A 142 -31.09 -16.52 -5.84
C GLU A 142 -30.11 -16.26 -7.00
N GLU A 143 -30.42 -15.29 -7.86
CA GLU A 143 -29.60 -14.95 -9.03
C GLU A 143 -28.63 -13.80 -8.75
N SER A 144 -27.49 -13.80 -9.46
CA SER A 144 -26.58 -12.66 -9.40
C SER A 144 -27.27 -11.39 -9.88
N SER A 145 -27.10 -10.32 -9.10
CA SER A 145 -27.70 -9.02 -9.42
C SER A 145 -26.98 -8.35 -10.59
N ALA A 146 -27.77 -7.79 -11.53
CA ALA A 146 -27.26 -6.97 -12.62
C ALA A 146 -26.85 -5.53 -12.19
N CYS A 147 -26.99 -5.18 -10.88
CA CYS A 147 -26.61 -3.85 -10.38
C CYS A 147 -25.10 -3.58 -10.41
N THR A 148 -24.27 -4.59 -10.61
CA THR A 148 -22.81 -4.45 -10.80
C THR A 148 -22.41 -5.11 -12.12
N THR A 149 -21.79 -4.33 -12.98
CA THR A 149 -21.30 -4.79 -14.29
C THR A 149 -19.90 -5.42 -14.17
N GLU A 150 -19.51 -6.19 -15.17
CA GLU A 150 -18.14 -6.74 -15.25
C GLU A 150 -17.08 -5.64 -15.39
N ALA A 151 -17.40 -4.54 -16.07
CA ALA A 151 -16.51 -3.40 -16.19
C ALA A 151 -16.20 -2.75 -14.82
N GLU A 152 -17.21 -2.66 -13.93
CA GLU A 152 -17.02 -2.13 -12.57
C GLU A 152 -16.18 -3.08 -11.71
N ARG A 153 -16.38 -4.39 -11.81
CA ARG A 153 -15.53 -5.40 -11.13
C ARG A 153 -14.09 -5.33 -11.62
N THR A 154 -13.91 -5.22 -12.93
CA THR A 154 -12.57 -5.05 -13.54
C THR A 154 -11.89 -3.77 -13.03
N ALA A 155 -12.61 -2.66 -12.95
CA ALA A 155 -12.08 -1.40 -12.43
C ALA A 155 -11.71 -1.49 -10.95
N LEU A 156 -12.52 -2.18 -10.12
CA LEU A 156 -12.20 -2.45 -8.71
C LEU A 156 -10.94 -3.33 -8.59
N HIS A 157 -10.84 -4.40 -9.36
CA HIS A 157 -9.64 -5.25 -9.37
C HIS A 157 -8.41 -4.47 -9.84
N GLN A 158 -8.57 -3.55 -10.80
CA GLN A 158 -7.48 -2.68 -11.24
C GLN A 158 -7.03 -1.73 -10.14
N LEU A 159 -7.95 -1.09 -9.41
CA LEU A 159 -7.65 -0.29 -8.23
C LEU A 159 -6.84 -1.11 -7.20
N MET A 160 -7.34 -2.28 -6.82
CA MET A 160 -6.67 -3.15 -5.85
C MET A 160 -5.27 -3.54 -6.31
N ARG A 161 -5.12 -3.85 -7.60
CA ARG A 161 -3.84 -4.25 -8.19
C ARG A 161 -2.83 -3.11 -8.19
N VAL A 162 -3.19 -1.91 -8.68
CA VAL A 162 -2.23 -0.79 -8.83
C VAL A 162 -1.83 -0.17 -7.50
N ALA A 163 -2.71 -0.21 -6.50
CA ALA A 163 -2.45 0.29 -5.16
C ALA A 163 -2.05 -0.80 -4.16
N CYS A 164 -1.87 -2.05 -4.61
CA CYS A 164 -1.51 -3.21 -3.80
C CYS A 164 -2.40 -3.37 -2.56
N LEU A 165 -3.73 -3.40 -2.81
CA LEU A 165 -4.74 -3.52 -1.78
C LEU A 165 -5.33 -4.93 -1.75
N VAL A 166 -5.67 -5.38 -0.55
CA VAL A 166 -6.36 -6.64 -0.30
C VAL A 166 -7.76 -6.34 0.22
N ASP A 167 -8.78 -6.97 -0.36
CA ASP A 167 -10.16 -6.94 0.18
C ASP A 167 -10.24 -7.87 1.40
N THR A 168 -10.19 -7.28 2.58
CA THR A 168 -10.23 -7.99 3.87
C THR A 168 -11.64 -8.36 4.31
N THR A 169 -12.66 -7.94 3.56
CA THR A 169 -14.05 -8.33 3.76
C THR A 169 -14.48 -9.50 2.87
N ALA A 170 -13.55 -10.04 2.05
CA ALA A 170 -13.82 -11.14 1.13
C ALA A 170 -13.71 -12.49 1.84
N ASP A 171 -14.86 -13.13 2.08
CA ASP A 171 -14.96 -14.50 2.60
C ASP A 171 -15.38 -15.49 1.49
N GLU A 172 -15.20 -16.80 1.73
CA GLU A 172 -15.69 -17.85 0.82
C GLU A 172 -17.21 -17.75 0.68
N VAL A 173 -17.91 -17.55 1.78
CA VAL A 173 -19.35 -17.26 1.81
C VAL A 173 -19.56 -15.77 2.02
N PRO A 174 -20.27 -15.06 1.12
CA PRO A 174 -20.47 -13.62 1.26
C PRO A 174 -21.17 -13.23 2.56
N VAL A 175 -20.59 -12.30 3.31
CA VAL A 175 -21.27 -11.62 4.41
C VAL A 175 -21.93 -10.37 3.84
N PHE A 176 -23.23 -10.41 3.60
CA PHE A 176 -23.97 -9.29 3.04
C PHE A 176 -24.03 -8.12 4.03
N THR A 177 -23.62 -6.95 3.59
CA THR A 177 -23.64 -5.73 4.41
C THR A 177 -24.90 -4.90 4.21
N PHE A 178 -25.62 -5.11 3.11
CA PHE A 178 -26.90 -4.49 2.81
C PHE A 178 -27.92 -5.54 2.37
N GLU A 179 -29.13 -5.48 2.93
CA GLU A 179 -30.26 -6.35 2.56
C GLU A 179 -31.57 -5.59 2.59
N ARG A 180 -32.39 -5.78 1.56
CA ARG A 180 -33.74 -5.25 1.48
C ARG A 180 -34.61 -6.12 0.58
N VAL A 181 -35.95 -5.98 0.71
CA VAL A 181 -36.87 -6.57 -0.23
C VAL A 181 -37.22 -5.54 -1.30
N PHE A 182 -37.01 -5.90 -2.56
CA PHE A 182 -37.35 -5.08 -3.71
C PHE A 182 -38.25 -5.88 -4.66
N ASN A 183 -39.46 -5.35 -4.98
CA ASN A 183 -40.48 -6.06 -5.79
C ASN A 183 -40.76 -7.49 -5.31
N GLY A 184 -40.83 -7.69 -3.98
CA GLY A 184 -41.14 -8.98 -3.37
C GLY A 184 -39.96 -9.98 -3.37
N LYS A 185 -38.78 -9.63 -3.91
CA LYS A 185 -37.59 -10.46 -3.89
C LYS A 185 -36.54 -9.89 -2.92
N PRO A 186 -35.82 -10.74 -2.17
CA PRO A 186 -34.69 -10.30 -1.37
C PRO A 186 -33.60 -9.80 -2.29
N SER A 187 -33.04 -8.62 -1.97
CA SER A 187 -31.86 -8.02 -2.63
C SER A 187 -30.79 -7.89 -1.58
N ARG A 188 -29.62 -8.48 -1.83
CA ARG A 188 -28.51 -8.62 -0.85
C ARG A 188 -27.22 -8.24 -1.51
N PHE A 189 -26.43 -7.40 -0.82
CA PHE A 189 -25.13 -6.95 -1.32
C PHE A 189 -24.08 -6.94 -0.22
N ARG A 190 -22.87 -7.35 -0.57
CA ARG A 190 -21.65 -6.98 0.14
C ARG A 190 -21.09 -5.77 -0.60
N CYS A 191 -21.51 -4.59 -0.23
CA CYS A 191 -21.13 -3.34 -0.88
C CYS A 191 -20.29 -2.42 0.02
N ASP A 192 -20.29 -2.66 1.31
CA ASP A 192 -19.37 -2.00 2.25
C ASP A 192 -18.09 -2.80 2.30
N LEU A 193 -16.96 -2.19 1.92
CA LEU A 193 -15.68 -2.86 1.78
C LEU A 193 -14.62 -2.19 2.65
N ALA A 194 -13.59 -2.97 3.00
CA ALA A 194 -12.33 -2.50 3.57
C ALA A 194 -11.17 -3.10 2.78
N LEU A 195 -10.50 -2.24 2.01
CA LEU A 195 -9.34 -2.58 1.20
C LEU A 195 -8.11 -2.06 1.92
N LEU A 196 -7.21 -2.95 2.33
CA LEU A 196 -6.00 -2.61 3.08
C LEU A 196 -4.76 -2.81 2.23
N SER A 197 -3.79 -1.92 2.37
CA SER A 197 -2.44 -2.18 1.87
C SER A 197 -1.87 -3.44 2.55
N ASP A 198 -1.15 -4.24 1.80
CA ASP A 198 -0.79 -5.63 2.14
C ASP A 198 -0.12 -5.77 3.52
N HIS A 199 0.76 -4.84 3.87
CA HIS A 199 1.43 -4.82 5.17
C HIS A 199 0.52 -4.61 6.38
N LEU A 200 -0.69 -4.06 6.21
CA LEU A 200 -1.69 -3.94 7.28
C LEU A 200 -2.50 -5.21 7.49
N THR A 201 -2.62 -6.07 6.47
CA THR A 201 -3.54 -7.22 6.48
C THR A 201 -3.22 -8.25 7.56
N ALA A 202 -1.93 -8.41 7.93
CA ALA A 202 -1.50 -9.37 8.96
C ALA A 202 -1.96 -9.01 10.36
N THR A 203 -2.11 -7.71 10.63
CA THR A 203 -2.33 -7.16 11.99
C THR A 203 -3.70 -6.50 12.14
N THR A 204 -4.50 -6.47 11.07
CA THR A 204 -5.81 -5.84 11.03
C THR A 204 -6.92 -6.90 10.99
N THR A 205 -7.91 -6.77 11.87
CA THR A 205 -9.13 -7.57 11.82
C THR A 205 -10.28 -6.70 11.34
N VAL A 206 -11.06 -7.20 10.37
CA VAL A 206 -12.29 -6.53 9.91
C VAL A 206 -13.48 -7.44 10.16
N THR A 207 -14.50 -6.90 10.83
CA THR A 207 -15.75 -7.61 11.10
C THR A 207 -16.94 -6.77 10.69
N ALA A 208 -17.98 -7.41 10.14
CA ALA A 208 -19.23 -6.75 9.81
C ALA A 208 -20.27 -6.97 10.93
N ASP A 209 -20.70 -5.87 11.55
CA ASP A 209 -21.79 -5.92 12.56
C ASP A 209 -23.14 -5.69 11.90
N ALA A 210 -23.90 -6.77 11.73
CA ALA A 210 -25.24 -6.74 11.15
C ALA A 210 -26.34 -6.32 12.18
N LEU A 211 -26.05 -6.31 13.48
CA LEU A 211 -27.02 -5.93 14.51
C LEU A 211 -27.44 -4.47 14.39
N VAL A 212 -26.58 -3.61 13.84
CA VAL A 212 -26.90 -2.19 13.59
C VAL A 212 -28.00 -1.99 12.54
N ARG A 213 -28.26 -3.00 11.66
CA ARG A 213 -29.34 -2.95 10.64
C ARG A 213 -30.52 -3.87 10.93
N SER A 214 -30.33 -4.92 11.75
CA SER A 214 -31.36 -5.95 11.98
C SER A 214 -31.65 -6.23 13.45
N GLY A 215 -30.91 -5.65 14.38
CA GLY A 215 -31.09 -5.82 15.83
C GLY A 215 -32.21 -4.95 16.40
N PRO A 216 -32.56 -5.16 17.70
CA PRO A 216 -33.59 -4.38 18.38
C PRO A 216 -33.30 -2.87 18.45
N ALA A 217 -32.04 -2.50 18.41
CA ALA A 217 -31.56 -1.12 18.43
C ALA A 217 -31.06 -0.65 17.04
N ALA A 218 -31.50 -1.31 15.97
CA ALA A 218 -31.11 -0.97 14.60
C ALA A 218 -31.33 0.51 14.30
N PHE A 219 -30.33 1.13 13.67
CA PHE A 219 -30.35 2.56 13.35
C PHE A 219 -29.95 2.87 11.91
N THR A 220 -29.64 1.86 11.11
CA THR A 220 -29.35 1.99 9.68
C THR A 220 -29.84 0.75 8.92
N ASP A 221 -29.71 0.72 7.61
CA ASP A 221 -29.99 -0.42 6.73
C ASP A 221 -28.72 -1.09 6.19
N HIS A 222 -27.53 -0.58 6.56
CA HIS A 222 -26.24 -1.19 6.30
C HIS A 222 -25.65 -1.83 7.56
N SER A 223 -24.81 -2.86 7.41
CA SER A 223 -23.92 -3.33 8.48
C SER A 223 -22.78 -2.33 8.68
N ALA A 224 -22.30 -2.22 9.90
CA ALA A 224 -21.08 -1.47 10.17
C ALA A 224 -19.85 -2.37 9.95
N LEU A 225 -18.79 -1.84 9.36
CA LEU A 225 -17.48 -2.47 9.38
C LEU A 225 -16.70 -1.96 10.61
N LEU A 226 -16.33 -2.87 11.48
CA LEU A 226 -15.42 -2.64 12.60
C LEU A 226 -14.03 -3.07 12.14
N ILE A 227 -13.09 -2.12 12.11
CA ILE A 227 -11.73 -2.29 11.57
C ILE A 227 -10.77 -2.07 12.74
N ASP A 228 -10.21 -3.14 13.27
CA ASP A 228 -9.25 -3.09 14.37
C ASP A 228 -7.83 -3.07 13.83
N LEU A 229 -7.24 -1.89 13.85
CA LEU A 229 -5.89 -1.60 13.39
C LEU A 229 -4.89 -1.64 14.56
N PRO A 230 -3.62 -2.00 14.34
CA PRO A 230 -2.58 -1.88 15.36
C PRO A 230 -2.48 -0.44 15.86
N LEU A 231 -2.22 -0.24 17.17
CA LEU A 231 -2.17 1.10 17.81
C LEU A 231 -0.99 1.94 17.34
N THR A 232 0.07 1.29 17.00
CA THR A 232 1.24 1.84 16.32
C THR A 232 1.65 0.78 15.29
N LEU A 233 1.95 1.19 14.07
CA LEU A 233 3.10 0.54 13.47
C LEU A 233 4.21 0.98 14.42
N GLN A 234 4.74 0.10 15.30
CA GLN A 234 6.06 0.31 15.79
C GLN A 234 6.86 0.73 14.56
N GLU A 235 7.56 1.86 14.64
CA GLU A 235 8.71 2.03 13.77
C GLU A 235 9.49 0.75 14.00
N ALA A 236 9.22 -0.25 13.15
CA ALA A 236 10.07 -1.40 13.10
C ALA A 236 11.39 -0.77 12.74
N GLU A 237 12.30 -0.77 13.70
CA GLU A 237 13.70 -0.43 13.40
C GLU A 237 13.99 -1.16 12.10
N PRO A 238 14.70 -0.59 11.15
CA PRO A 238 14.97 -1.22 9.85
C PRO A 238 15.40 -2.69 9.96
N GLU A 239 15.95 -3.08 11.10
CA GLU A 239 16.28 -4.45 11.50
C GLU A 239 15.06 -5.34 11.75
N ASP A 240 13.96 -4.83 12.35
CA ASP A 240 12.79 -5.64 12.71
C ASP A 240 11.88 -5.97 11.52
N VAL A 241 11.82 -5.13 10.51
CA VAL A 241 11.00 -5.39 9.30
C VAL A 241 11.60 -6.50 8.45
N LEU A 242 12.93 -6.66 8.47
CA LEU A 242 13.65 -7.73 7.80
C LEU A 242 13.74 -9.02 8.66
N PHE A 243 13.72 -8.89 10.00
CA PHE A 243 13.78 -10.01 10.94
C PHE A 243 12.42 -10.66 11.21
N ALA A 244 11.31 -9.94 11.16
CA ALA A 244 9.96 -10.52 11.33
C ALA A 244 9.59 -11.55 10.24
N LEU A 245 10.41 -11.69 9.20
CA LEU A 245 10.31 -12.75 8.19
C LEU A 245 10.97 -14.07 8.62
N SER A 246 11.73 -14.12 9.72
CA SER A 246 12.47 -15.32 10.14
C SER A 246 11.94 -16.05 11.38
N GLU A 247 11.03 -15.47 12.18
CA GLU A 247 10.59 -16.07 13.45
C GLU A 247 9.08 -16.33 13.56
N LEU A 248 8.46 -16.97 12.55
CA LEU A 248 7.15 -17.58 12.72
C LEU A 248 7.20 -19.09 12.51
N THR A 249 7.97 -19.77 13.35
CA THR A 249 7.80 -21.21 13.57
C THR A 249 7.43 -21.45 15.03
N GLY A 250 6.14 -21.65 15.31
CA GLY A 250 5.66 -22.02 16.64
C GLY A 250 4.18 -22.43 16.62
N ASP A 251 3.94 -23.68 16.94
CA ASP A 251 2.68 -24.43 16.92
C ASP A 251 1.50 -23.74 17.62
N GLY A 252 0.36 -23.65 16.91
CA GLY A 252 -0.96 -23.32 17.45
C GLY A 252 -2.06 -23.33 16.36
N PRO A 253 -3.33 -23.60 16.68
CA PRO A 253 -4.24 -24.37 15.85
C PRO A 253 -4.97 -23.61 14.74
N VAL A 254 -5.18 -24.35 13.64
CA VAL A 254 -6.10 -24.20 12.49
C VAL A 254 -5.81 -23.06 11.52
N ALA A 255 -5.27 -23.50 10.39
CA ALA A 255 -4.78 -22.76 9.29
C ALA A 255 -5.87 -21.92 8.57
N ALA A 256 -5.66 -20.60 8.56
CA ALA A 256 -5.95 -19.80 7.38
C ALA A 256 -5.11 -20.34 6.20
N PRO A 257 -5.55 -20.23 4.93
CA PRO A 257 -4.76 -20.72 3.82
C PRO A 257 -3.37 -20.10 3.90
N ALA A 258 -2.34 -20.93 3.95
CA ALA A 258 -0.95 -20.55 4.16
C ALA A 258 -0.59 -19.36 3.27
N ARG A 259 -0.27 -18.21 3.85
CA ARG A 259 0.35 -17.09 3.15
C ARG A 259 1.60 -17.64 2.48
N ARG A 260 1.66 -17.53 1.16
CA ARG A 260 2.87 -17.93 0.44
C ARG A 260 3.95 -16.93 0.79
N GLU A 261 4.95 -17.41 1.50
CA GLU A 261 6.10 -16.63 1.93
C GLU A 261 6.91 -16.17 0.72
N TYR A 262 7.11 -14.85 0.59
CA TYR A 262 7.99 -14.30 -0.43
C TYR A 262 9.45 -14.56 -0.06
N GLN A 263 10.22 -15.03 -1.04
CA GLN A 263 11.63 -15.31 -0.87
C GLN A 263 12.46 -14.62 -1.96
N PRO A 264 12.61 -13.29 -1.90
CA PRO A 264 13.31 -12.50 -2.92
C PRO A 264 14.75 -12.96 -3.15
N HIS A 265 15.45 -13.36 -2.09
CA HIS A 265 16.83 -13.86 -2.13
C HIS A 265 17.02 -15.06 -3.06
N LYS A 266 15.97 -15.90 -3.26
CA LYS A 266 16.03 -17.03 -4.19
C LYS A 266 16.06 -16.63 -5.66
N THR A 267 15.91 -15.35 -5.96
CA THR A 267 16.11 -14.82 -7.32
C THR A 267 17.57 -14.46 -7.61
N ALA A 268 18.41 -14.37 -6.56
CA ALA A 268 19.82 -14.02 -6.71
C ALA A 268 20.56 -15.06 -7.55
N MET A 269 21.08 -14.60 -8.69
CA MET A 269 21.83 -15.46 -9.61
C MET A 269 23.27 -15.65 -9.11
N SER A 270 23.76 -16.92 -9.18
CA SER A 270 25.19 -17.15 -9.02
C SER A 270 25.92 -16.68 -10.27
N ARG A 271 26.76 -15.66 -10.13
CA ARG A 271 27.58 -15.10 -11.20
C ARG A 271 29.05 -15.28 -10.86
N GLN A 272 29.84 -15.66 -11.86
CA GLN A 272 31.32 -15.65 -11.77
C GLN A 272 31.91 -14.36 -12.34
N ALA A 273 31.11 -13.56 -13.05
CA ALA A 273 31.50 -12.28 -13.63
C ALA A 273 30.59 -11.15 -13.15
N PRO A 274 31.09 -9.91 -13.14
CA PRO A 274 30.30 -8.73 -12.78
C PRO A 274 29.13 -8.54 -13.75
N SER A 275 28.06 -7.89 -13.25
CA SER A 275 26.91 -7.55 -14.08
C SER A 275 27.29 -6.52 -15.15
N PRO A 276 26.57 -6.47 -16.29
CA PRO A 276 26.73 -5.36 -17.23
C PRO A 276 26.49 -4.00 -16.57
N ALA A 277 25.60 -3.94 -15.58
CA ALA A 277 25.27 -2.73 -14.85
C ALA A 277 26.45 -2.24 -13.99
N SER A 278 27.10 -3.13 -13.23
CA SER A 278 28.26 -2.75 -12.42
C SER A 278 29.46 -2.30 -13.28
N ARG A 279 29.66 -2.94 -14.45
CA ARG A 279 30.68 -2.48 -15.41
C ARG A 279 30.37 -1.09 -15.94
N ALA A 280 29.13 -0.84 -16.35
CA ALA A 280 28.72 0.47 -16.84
C ALA A 280 28.85 1.56 -15.76
N VAL A 281 28.52 1.26 -14.51
CA VAL A 281 28.74 2.17 -13.37
C VAL A 281 30.22 2.51 -13.23
N THR A 282 31.10 1.50 -13.22
CA THR A 282 32.54 1.70 -13.08
C THR A 282 33.12 2.53 -14.23
N GLU A 283 32.69 2.25 -15.47
CA GLU A 283 33.22 2.88 -16.67
C GLU A 283 32.71 4.31 -16.87
N HIS A 284 31.41 4.56 -16.56
CA HIS A 284 30.77 5.80 -16.95
C HIS A 284 30.47 6.77 -15.81
N LEU A 285 30.42 6.31 -14.54
CA LEU A 285 30.06 7.18 -13.41
C LEU A 285 31.22 7.50 -12.48
N THR A 286 32.17 6.58 -12.27
CA THR A 286 33.18 6.76 -11.23
C THR A 286 34.10 7.95 -11.47
N GLY A 287 34.55 8.16 -12.71
CA GLY A 287 35.35 9.34 -13.10
C GLY A 287 34.56 10.64 -13.08
N PRO A 288 33.46 10.76 -13.90
CA PRO A 288 32.67 11.99 -13.98
C PRO A 288 32.11 12.47 -12.66
N LEU A 289 31.67 11.55 -11.78
CA LEU A 289 31.09 11.88 -10.47
C LEU A 289 32.13 11.82 -9.32
N SER A 290 33.40 11.60 -9.64
CA SER A 290 34.50 11.52 -8.66
C SER A 290 34.25 10.48 -7.54
N ILE A 291 33.66 9.35 -7.88
CA ILE A 291 33.30 8.27 -6.94
C ILE A 291 34.58 7.54 -6.50
N ARG A 292 34.76 7.40 -5.19
CA ARG A 292 35.86 6.66 -4.56
C ARG A 292 35.38 5.52 -3.69
N SER A 293 34.18 5.69 -3.08
CA SER A 293 33.56 4.70 -2.20
C SER A 293 32.20 4.28 -2.73
N ILE A 294 31.92 2.97 -2.72
CA ILE A 294 30.70 2.35 -3.22
C ILE A 294 30.15 1.36 -2.19
N LEU A 295 28.84 1.41 -1.97
CA LEU A 295 28.08 0.34 -1.35
C LEU A 295 27.20 -0.33 -2.40
N ASP A 296 27.26 -1.66 -2.53
CA ASP A 296 26.32 -2.45 -3.31
C ASP A 296 25.19 -2.97 -2.39
N HIS A 297 24.03 -2.33 -2.44
CA HIS A 297 22.86 -2.61 -1.62
C HIS A 297 22.00 -3.68 -2.30
N GLY A 298 21.81 -4.83 -1.63
CA GLY A 298 21.21 -6.03 -2.22
C GLY A 298 22.21 -6.77 -3.10
N CYS A 299 23.47 -6.87 -2.65
CA CYS A 299 24.59 -7.38 -3.44
C CYS A 299 24.55 -8.90 -3.71
N GLY A 300 23.63 -9.64 -3.06
CA GLY A 300 23.53 -11.09 -3.19
C GLY A 300 24.85 -11.77 -2.91
N ARG A 301 25.41 -12.45 -3.89
CA ARG A 301 26.69 -13.20 -3.75
C ARG A 301 27.95 -12.35 -3.90
N GLY A 302 27.84 -11.02 -4.07
CA GLY A 302 28.96 -10.07 -4.05
C GLY A 302 29.84 -10.03 -5.30
N ALA A 303 29.41 -10.56 -6.44
CA ALA A 303 30.21 -10.52 -7.68
C ALA A 303 30.48 -9.08 -8.14
N ASP A 304 29.52 -8.18 -7.98
CA ASP A 304 29.65 -6.77 -8.35
C ASP A 304 30.55 -6.01 -7.33
N VAL A 305 30.49 -6.35 -6.04
CA VAL A 305 31.41 -5.82 -5.01
C VAL A 305 32.88 -6.18 -5.33
N ALA A 306 33.11 -7.44 -5.71
CA ALA A 306 34.44 -7.88 -6.10
C ALA A 306 34.98 -7.11 -7.33
N HIS A 307 34.11 -6.80 -8.29
CA HIS A 307 34.41 -5.97 -9.45
C HIS A 307 34.81 -4.55 -9.07
N TYR A 308 34.05 -3.87 -8.22
CA TYR A 308 34.33 -2.52 -7.74
C TYR A 308 35.71 -2.46 -7.03
N ARG A 309 35.97 -3.45 -6.18
CA ARG A 309 37.29 -3.56 -5.51
C ARG A 309 38.44 -3.75 -6.51
N SER A 310 38.24 -4.58 -7.54
CA SER A 310 39.27 -4.79 -8.58
C SER A 310 39.52 -3.55 -9.44
N ALA A 311 38.53 -2.66 -9.53
CA ALA A 311 38.63 -1.35 -10.18
C ALA A 311 39.27 -0.28 -9.29
N GLY A 312 39.75 -0.64 -8.08
CA GLY A 312 40.44 0.27 -7.16
C GLY A 312 39.51 1.15 -6.31
N LEU A 313 38.19 0.80 -6.24
CA LEU A 313 37.22 1.50 -5.42
C LEU A 313 37.18 0.91 -4.01
N ASP A 314 36.95 1.76 -3.01
CA ASP A 314 36.62 1.35 -1.65
C ASP A 314 35.18 0.86 -1.64
N ALA A 315 34.99 -0.48 -1.77
CA ALA A 315 33.67 -1.07 -2.00
C ALA A 315 33.29 -2.03 -0.88
N GLU A 316 32.07 -1.86 -0.41
CA GLU A 316 31.39 -2.75 0.53
C GLU A 316 30.11 -3.35 -0.11
N GLY A 317 29.64 -4.46 0.43
CA GLY A 317 28.37 -5.08 0.07
C GLY A 317 27.46 -5.15 1.28
N PHE A 318 26.18 -5.09 1.04
CA PHE A 318 25.14 -5.38 2.01
C PHE A 318 24.03 -6.19 1.34
N ASP A 319 23.63 -7.28 1.98
CA ASP A 319 22.43 -8.01 1.59
C ASP A 319 21.65 -8.39 2.85
N PRO A 320 20.36 -8.11 2.93
CA PRO A 320 19.56 -8.40 4.13
C PRO A 320 19.39 -9.90 4.40
N HIS A 321 19.76 -10.79 3.46
CA HIS A 321 19.65 -12.22 3.65
C HIS A 321 20.98 -12.84 4.12
N ASP A 322 20.97 -13.39 5.32
CA ASP A 322 22.16 -13.91 6.01
C ASP A 322 22.96 -14.95 5.23
N ASP A 323 22.29 -15.79 4.40
CA ASP A 323 22.95 -16.81 3.58
C ASP A 323 24.01 -16.26 2.63
N PHE A 324 23.97 -14.96 2.33
CA PHE A 324 24.96 -14.32 1.47
C PHE A 324 26.20 -13.83 2.21
N GLY A 325 26.14 -13.70 3.54
CA GLY A 325 27.28 -13.32 4.37
C GLY A 325 27.74 -11.87 4.20
N TRP A 326 26.81 -10.96 3.85
CA TRP A 326 27.07 -9.53 3.72
C TRP A 326 26.26 -8.74 4.77
N PRO A 327 26.78 -8.63 6.01
CA PRO A 327 26.07 -7.95 7.08
C PRO A 327 25.91 -6.45 6.79
N ARG A 328 24.98 -5.81 7.49
CA ARG A 328 24.78 -4.37 7.41
C ARG A 328 26.05 -3.62 7.79
N PRO A 329 26.60 -2.73 6.93
CA PRO A 329 27.75 -1.92 7.27
C PRO A 329 27.45 -0.95 8.42
N GLU A 330 28.39 -0.81 9.35
CA GLU A 330 28.36 0.26 10.35
C GLU A 330 28.63 1.63 9.72
N ARG A 331 29.38 1.63 8.63
CA ARG A 331 29.77 2.82 7.87
C ARG A 331 28.62 3.33 7.03
N THR A 332 28.45 4.65 7.01
CA THR A 332 27.62 5.40 6.08
C THR A 332 28.48 6.44 5.35
N GLY A 333 27.87 7.24 4.48
CA GLY A 333 28.57 8.33 3.79
C GLY A 333 29.33 7.88 2.53
N PHE A 334 28.85 6.85 1.84
CA PHE A 334 29.40 6.44 0.54
C PHE A 334 29.12 7.49 -0.55
N ASP A 335 30.06 7.64 -1.48
CA ASP A 335 29.89 8.50 -2.64
C ASP A 335 28.77 7.98 -3.56
N LEU A 336 28.67 6.66 -3.69
CA LEU A 336 27.69 5.97 -4.51
C LEU A 336 27.14 4.75 -3.77
N VAL A 337 25.82 4.58 -3.84
CA VAL A 337 25.14 3.34 -3.47
C VAL A 337 24.49 2.76 -4.74
N THR A 338 24.73 1.48 -5.02
CA THR A 338 24.08 0.76 -6.11
C THR A 338 22.96 -0.13 -5.56
N SER A 339 21.79 -0.18 -6.23
CA SER A 339 20.70 -1.08 -5.94
C SER A 339 20.25 -1.72 -7.25
N MET A 340 20.82 -2.89 -7.55
CA MET A 340 20.70 -3.53 -8.86
C MET A 340 19.78 -4.74 -8.80
N PHE A 341 18.64 -4.65 -9.50
CA PHE A 341 17.64 -5.72 -9.58
C PHE A 341 16.99 -6.08 -8.24
N VAL A 342 17.04 -5.17 -7.26
CA VAL A 342 16.42 -5.33 -5.94
C VAL A 342 14.91 -5.02 -6.03
N LEU A 343 14.55 -3.87 -6.59
CA LEU A 343 13.16 -3.41 -6.57
C LEU A 343 12.20 -4.33 -7.34
N ASN A 344 12.67 -4.98 -8.39
CA ASN A 344 11.83 -5.83 -9.25
C ASN A 344 11.49 -7.20 -8.63
N VAL A 345 12.09 -7.57 -7.50
CA VAL A 345 11.80 -8.81 -6.78
C VAL A 345 10.97 -8.59 -5.51
N LEU A 346 10.71 -7.33 -5.17
CA LEU A 346 9.89 -6.92 -4.03
C LEU A 346 8.43 -6.74 -4.48
N PRO A 347 7.48 -7.54 -3.97
CA PRO A 347 6.10 -7.50 -4.41
C PRO A 347 5.35 -6.25 -3.97
N ASP A 348 5.68 -5.72 -2.80
CA ASP A 348 5.01 -4.58 -2.20
C ASP A 348 5.69 -3.25 -2.61
N PRO A 349 4.95 -2.27 -3.16
CA PRO A 349 5.49 -0.93 -3.46
C PRO A 349 6.12 -0.23 -2.25
N TRP A 350 5.56 -0.43 -1.06
CA TRP A 350 6.13 0.12 0.17
C TRP A 350 7.51 -0.45 0.47
N GLN A 351 7.70 -1.77 0.32
CA GLN A 351 9.01 -2.40 0.45
C GLN A 351 10.03 -1.82 -0.55
N ARG A 352 9.60 -1.50 -1.78
CA ARG A 352 10.46 -0.84 -2.77
C ARG A 352 10.90 0.54 -2.30
N ILE A 353 9.99 1.32 -1.68
CA ILE A 353 10.32 2.64 -1.11
C ILE A 353 11.26 2.48 0.08
N GLN A 354 11.01 1.52 0.98
CA GLN A 354 11.90 1.26 2.12
C GLN A 354 13.30 0.83 1.66
N ALA A 355 13.39 -0.05 0.66
CA ALA A 355 14.69 -0.42 0.08
C ALA A 355 15.44 0.79 -0.48
N LEU A 356 14.73 1.75 -1.11
CA LEU A 356 15.34 3.00 -1.57
C LEU A 356 15.73 3.94 -0.43
N LYS A 357 14.91 4.04 0.63
CA LYS A 357 15.25 4.82 1.84
C LYS A 357 16.48 4.24 2.52
N ASP A 358 16.51 2.92 2.63
CA ASP A 358 17.67 2.22 3.21
C ASP A 358 18.95 2.46 2.39
N ALA A 359 18.88 2.26 1.07
CA ALA A 359 19.99 2.60 0.18
C ALA A 359 20.42 4.07 0.31
N ALA A 360 19.48 5.01 0.36
CA ALA A 360 19.73 6.43 0.55
C ALA A 360 20.38 6.75 1.90
N SER A 361 20.09 5.96 2.95
CA SER A 361 20.69 6.17 4.28
C SER A 361 22.20 6.04 4.27
N PHE A 362 22.72 5.15 3.44
CA PHE A 362 24.16 4.90 3.30
C PHE A 362 24.88 5.95 2.45
N ALA A 363 24.19 6.65 1.55
CA ALA A 363 24.81 7.69 0.74
C ALA A 363 25.08 8.96 1.57
N ARG A 364 26.23 9.63 1.33
CA ARG A 364 26.49 10.93 1.93
C ARG A 364 25.52 12.01 1.39
N PRO A 365 25.32 13.13 2.08
CA PRO A 365 24.68 14.30 1.50
C PRO A 365 25.39 14.70 0.18
N GLY A 366 24.62 14.95 -0.88
CA GLY A 366 25.16 15.17 -2.23
C GLY A 366 25.74 13.92 -2.92
N GLY A 367 25.71 12.76 -2.28
CA GLY A 367 26.10 11.48 -2.88
C GLY A 367 25.01 10.91 -3.80
N HIS A 368 25.33 9.81 -4.46
CA HIS A 368 24.49 9.25 -5.52
C HIS A 368 23.92 7.88 -5.15
N VAL A 369 22.76 7.57 -5.73
CA VAL A 369 22.15 6.23 -5.70
C VAL A 369 21.84 5.81 -7.13
N VAL A 370 22.37 4.68 -7.57
CA VAL A 370 22.04 4.09 -8.88
C VAL A 370 21.08 2.93 -8.69
N VAL A 371 19.94 3.01 -9.32
CA VAL A 371 18.92 1.97 -9.32
C VAL A 371 18.84 1.36 -10.71
N VAL A 372 18.91 0.03 -10.79
CA VAL A 372 18.73 -0.72 -12.04
C VAL A 372 17.65 -1.76 -11.85
N THR A 373 16.72 -1.86 -12.79
CA THR A 373 15.59 -2.81 -12.77
C THR A 373 15.42 -3.47 -14.14
N ARG A 374 14.71 -4.59 -14.17
CA ARG A 374 14.26 -5.20 -15.41
C ARG A 374 13.13 -4.35 -16.02
N SER A 375 13.07 -4.26 -17.34
CA SER A 375 12.01 -3.51 -18.02
C SER A 375 10.65 -4.25 -17.97
N PRO A 376 9.51 -3.51 -18.06
CA PRO A 376 8.20 -4.14 -18.16
C PRO A 376 8.07 -5.10 -19.35
N GLU A 377 8.66 -4.75 -20.48
CA GLU A 377 8.63 -5.57 -21.70
C GLU A 377 9.37 -6.88 -21.50
N GLU A 378 10.57 -6.84 -20.88
CA GLU A 378 11.36 -8.04 -20.59
C GLU A 378 10.62 -8.96 -19.61
N ILE A 379 10.03 -8.41 -18.55
CA ILE A 379 9.29 -9.19 -17.56
C ILE A 379 8.02 -9.78 -18.16
N THR A 380 7.26 -9.02 -18.97
CA THR A 380 6.04 -9.52 -19.63
C THR A 380 6.37 -10.67 -20.56
N LYS A 381 7.44 -10.54 -21.34
CA LYS A 381 7.92 -11.62 -22.21
C LYS A 381 8.33 -12.84 -21.41
N ALA A 382 9.15 -12.67 -20.37
CA ALA A 382 9.59 -13.77 -19.51
C ALA A 382 8.41 -14.47 -18.81
N ALA A 383 7.38 -13.71 -18.42
CA ALA A 383 6.16 -14.23 -17.81
C ALA A 383 5.38 -15.10 -18.80
N ALA A 384 5.23 -14.64 -20.05
CA ALA A 384 4.57 -15.40 -21.11
C ALA A 384 5.34 -16.69 -21.44
N ASP A 385 6.66 -16.59 -21.66
CA ASP A 385 7.52 -17.71 -21.99
C ASP A 385 7.61 -18.74 -20.84
N GLY A 386 7.60 -18.26 -19.59
CA GLY A 386 7.73 -19.08 -18.39
C GLY A 386 6.40 -19.54 -17.77
N GLY A 387 5.25 -19.16 -18.34
CA GLY A 387 3.93 -19.48 -17.80
C GLY A 387 3.72 -18.91 -16.39
N TRP A 388 4.24 -17.72 -16.09
CA TRP A 388 4.12 -17.08 -14.77
C TRP A 388 2.69 -16.61 -14.52
N SER A 389 2.21 -16.74 -13.29
CA SER A 389 0.89 -16.24 -12.91
C SER A 389 0.97 -14.78 -12.48
N ILE A 390 -0.05 -13.99 -12.87
CA ILE A 390 -0.20 -12.61 -12.43
C ILE A 390 -0.36 -12.58 -10.91
N HIS A 391 0.33 -11.65 -10.25
CA HIS A 391 0.24 -11.42 -8.83
C HIS A 391 0.54 -9.95 -8.50
N HIS A 392 -0.41 -9.29 -7.84
CA HIS A 392 -0.36 -7.83 -7.59
C HIS A 392 -0.03 -7.05 -8.88
N ASP A 393 0.99 -6.22 -8.83
CA ASP A 393 1.45 -5.41 -9.95
C ASP A 393 2.57 -6.09 -10.79
N GLY A 394 2.77 -7.41 -10.61
CA GLY A 394 3.77 -8.20 -11.31
C GLY A 394 3.36 -9.66 -11.46
N PHE A 395 4.31 -10.57 -11.29
CA PHE A 395 4.12 -11.99 -11.54
C PHE A 395 4.81 -12.86 -10.48
N TRP A 396 4.17 -13.99 -10.11
CA TRP A 396 4.87 -15.11 -9.50
C TRP A 396 5.76 -15.78 -10.54
N SER A 397 7.07 -15.58 -10.46
CA SER A 397 8.03 -16.29 -11.32
C SER A 397 8.21 -17.74 -10.91
N SER A 398 7.98 -18.05 -9.64
CA SER A 398 7.85 -19.42 -9.13
C SER A 398 7.07 -19.40 -7.81
N GLN A 399 5.85 -19.91 -7.84
CA GLN A 399 5.04 -20.06 -6.63
C GLN A 399 5.67 -21.05 -5.63
N ALA A 400 6.32 -22.13 -6.13
CA ALA A 400 6.97 -23.12 -5.28
C ALA A 400 8.20 -22.56 -4.54
N LYS A 401 8.89 -21.58 -5.13
CA LYS A 401 10.05 -20.93 -4.54
C LYS A 401 9.71 -19.63 -3.80
N GLY A 402 8.47 -19.13 -3.90
CA GLY A 402 8.08 -17.83 -3.33
C GLY A 402 8.72 -16.64 -4.05
N THR A 403 9.03 -16.74 -5.37
CA THR A 403 9.72 -15.68 -6.09
C THR A 403 8.78 -14.85 -6.95
N PHE A 404 8.88 -13.55 -6.81
CA PHE A 404 8.12 -12.53 -7.53
C PHE A 404 9.03 -11.78 -8.52
N GLN A 405 8.48 -11.29 -9.63
CA GLN A 405 9.15 -10.42 -10.58
C GLN A 405 8.21 -9.35 -11.13
N ARG A 406 8.73 -8.14 -11.23
CA ARG A 406 8.04 -7.00 -11.85
C ARG A 406 8.99 -6.18 -12.69
N GLY A 407 8.52 -5.70 -13.83
CA GLY A 407 9.22 -4.66 -14.61
C GLY A 407 8.90 -3.28 -14.05
N ILE A 408 9.91 -2.41 -13.97
CA ILE A 408 9.78 -1.06 -13.41
C ILE A 408 10.41 -0.07 -14.39
N THR A 409 9.64 0.92 -14.82
CA THR A 409 10.09 1.95 -15.76
C THR A 409 10.99 3.00 -15.10
N PRO A 410 11.82 3.75 -15.84
CA PRO A 410 12.63 4.84 -15.27
C PRO A 410 11.78 5.92 -14.58
N GLY A 411 10.58 6.20 -15.13
CA GLY A 411 9.64 7.13 -14.52
C GLY A 411 9.12 6.64 -13.16
N GLU A 412 8.82 5.34 -13.04
CA GLU A 412 8.41 4.72 -11.75
C GLU A 412 9.57 4.69 -10.76
N ILE A 413 10.80 4.36 -11.17
CA ILE A 413 12.00 4.45 -10.31
C ILE A 413 12.10 5.86 -9.73
N THR A 414 11.95 6.89 -10.58
CA THR A 414 12.02 8.29 -10.15
C THR A 414 10.90 8.66 -9.18
N ALA A 415 9.68 8.15 -9.41
CA ALA A 415 8.54 8.40 -8.53
C ALA A 415 8.74 7.78 -7.14
N LEU A 416 9.20 6.52 -7.08
CA LEU A 416 9.55 5.83 -5.82
C LEU A 416 10.71 6.52 -5.10
N ALA A 417 11.74 6.95 -5.86
CA ALA A 417 12.91 7.63 -5.32
C ALA A 417 12.58 8.96 -4.64
N ARG A 418 11.64 9.75 -5.21
CA ARG A 418 11.17 10.99 -4.58
C ARG A 418 10.54 10.75 -3.22
N GLN A 419 9.77 9.66 -3.07
CA GLN A 419 9.19 9.27 -1.78
C GLN A 419 10.25 8.77 -0.78
N ALA A 420 11.40 8.32 -1.28
CA ALA A 420 12.55 7.98 -0.48
C ALA A 420 13.50 9.17 -0.19
N GLY A 421 13.11 10.40 -0.57
CA GLY A 421 13.91 11.59 -0.35
C GLY A 421 15.06 11.78 -1.36
N LEU A 422 15.05 11.05 -2.47
CA LEU A 422 16.03 11.16 -3.54
C LEU A 422 15.51 12.00 -4.71
N GLN A 423 16.42 12.59 -5.48
CA GLN A 423 16.10 13.37 -6.68
C GLN A 423 16.91 12.86 -7.87
N PRO A 424 16.40 12.99 -9.13
CA PRO A 424 17.22 12.71 -10.31
C PRO A 424 18.52 13.52 -10.30
N ALA A 425 19.62 12.88 -10.59
CA ALA A 425 20.93 13.55 -10.73
C ALA A 425 21.00 14.21 -12.12
N ALA A 426 20.79 15.53 -12.18
CA ALA A 426 20.70 16.28 -13.45
C ALA A 426 21.96 16.19 -14.30
N ASP A 427 23.13 16.14 -13.67
CA ASP A 427 24.44 16.18 -14.34
C ASP A 427 25.09 14.78 -14.48
N ALA A 428 24.36 13.71 -14.10
CA ALA A 428 24.91 12.36 -14.20
C ALA A 428 24.91 11.86 -15.66
N PRO A 429 26.01 11.23 -16.10
CA PRO A 429 26.06 10.57 -17.41
C PRO A 429 24.96 9.51 -17.56
N VAL A 430 24.46 9.36 -18.77
CA VAL A 430 23.54 8.29 -19.12
C VAL A 430 24.31 6.97 -19.19
N LEU A 431 23.81 5.95 -18.47
CA LEU A 431 24.40 4.62 -18.53
C LEU A 431 23.97 3.89 -19.82
N PRO A 432 24.91 3.31 -20.58
CA PRO A 432 24.59 2.54 -21.78
C PRO A 432 24.13 1.12 -21.41
N LEU A 433 22.91 1.01 -20.90
CA LEU A 433 22.32 -0.24 -20.41
C LEU A 433 21.09 -0.62 -21.23
N PRO A 434 21.25 -1.19 -22.43
CA PRO A 434 20.14 -1.64 -23.24
C PRO A 434 19.38 -2.78 -22.57
N GLY A 435 18.05 -2.76 -22.69
CA GLY A 435 17.17 -3.83 -22.21
C GLY A 435 16.83 -3.80 -20.72
N VAL A 436 17.40 -2.87 -19.94
CA VAL A 436 17.04 -2.65 -18.53
C VAL A 436 16.64 -1.20 -18.29
N CYS A 437 15.88 -0.96 -17.25
CA CYS A 437 15.53 0.37 -16.79
C CYS A 437 16.47 0.82 -15.67
N HIS A 438 16.84 2.09 -15.64
CA HIS A 438 17.72 2.62 -14.60
C HIS A 438 17.46 4.10 -14.32
N ALA A 439 17.93 4.56 -13.17
CA ALA A 439 18.01 5.96 -12.81
C ALA A 439 19.28 6.22 -11.98
N VAL A 440 19.93 7.34 -12.22
CA VAL A 440 20.96 7.91 -11.36
C VAL A 440 20.30 9.01 -10.53
N LEU A 441 20.39 8.88 -9.23
CA LEU A 441 19.70 9.72 -8.25
C LEU A 441 20.73 10.41 -7.36
N THR A 442 20.35 11.52 -6.74
CA THR A 442 21.19 12.24 -5.77
C THR A 442 20.43 12.36 -4.45
N LYS A 443 21.13 12.13 -3.34
CA LYS A 443 20.66 12.49 -2.02
C LYS A 443 20.86 13.99 -1.81
N PRO A 444 19.80 14.79 -1.57
CA PRO A 444 19.96 16.22 -1.36
C PRO A 444 20.95 16.54 -0.24
N SER A 445 21.74 17.59 -0.41
CA SER A 445 22.50 18.19 0.69
C SER A 445 21.54 18.96 1.58
N ASN A 446 21.64 18.80 2.89
CA ASN A 446 20.92 19.68 3.81
C ASN A 446 21.54 21.08 3.72
N ILE A 447 20.79 22.05 3.27
CA ILE A 447 21.24 23.47 3.14
C ILE A 447 21.71 24.05 4.49
N LEU A 448 21.42 23.40 5.62
CA LEU A 448 21.85 23.83 6.95
C LEU A 448 23.28 23.40 7.33
N ASP A 449 23.88 22.44 6.64
CA ASP A 449 25.24 21.98 6.92
C ASP A 449 26.31 22.88 6.27
N ASP A 450 25.94 23.65 5.24
CA ASP A 450 26.86 24.59 4.56
C ASP A 450 27.05 25.93 5.29
N LEU A 451 26.29 26.19 6.35
CA LEU A 451 26.35 27.46 7.13
C LEU A 451 27.31 27.40 8.33
N HIS A 452 28.00 26.30 8.55
CA HIS A 452 28.94 26.14 9.67
C HIS A 452 30.44 26.11 9.27
N ILE A 453 30.75 26.44 8.02
CA ILE A 453 32.14 26.61 7.58
C ILE A 453 32.30 28.04 7.03
N SER A 454 32.42 29.01 7.93
CA SER A 454 33.05 30.30 7.66
C SER A 454 33.48 30.97 8.98
#